data_9af2e3e791a8059b581fa8001241189b
#
_entry.id   9af2e3e791a8059b581fa8001241189b
#
_cell.length_a   1.000
_cell.length_b   1.000
_cell.length_c   1.000
_cell.angle_alpha   90.00
_cell.angle_beta   90.00
_cell.angle_gamma   90.00
#
_symmetry.space_group_name_H-M   'P 1'
#
loop_
_entity.id
_entity.type
_entity.pdbx_description
1 polymer ?
#
loop_
_entity_poly.entity_id
_entity_poly.type
_entity_poly.pdbx_seq_one_letter_code
_entity_poly.pdbx_strand_id
1 'polypeptide(L)'
;NISASDEMVGKHFYLCSLIEQQSARTISAYLYCSAGCGESSTDLVFAGNGLIVENGTILQTNDRFSFDEQITICDVDIEKMMAQRRQTSTFHNAEPTPEYCHVEVKIPRLDYTSTPLMRKFEPYPFVPREDAHINERCEEIFNIQVCGLAQRIRHTHCRSAVIGISGG
;
A
#
# COMPACT_ATOMS: atom_id res chain seq x y z
N ASN A 1 0.79 11.13 -10.21
CA ASN A 1 2.02 11.92 -10.26
C ASN A 1 2.73 11.66 -11.58
N ILE A 2 2.93 12.71 -12.36
CA ILE A 2 3.71 12.69 -13.60
C ILE A 2 5.03 13.41 -13.30
N SER A 3 6.15 12.77 -13.63
CA SER A 3 7.49 13.24 -13.26
C SER A 3 8.47 13.15 -14.42
N ALA A 4 9.48 13.99 -14.39
CA ALA A 4 10.65 13.91 -15.27
C ALA A 4 11.92 13.79 -14.42
N SER A 5 11.96 12.74 -13.60
CA SER A 5 13.11 12.48 -12.73
C SER A 5 14.12 11.61 -13.47
N ASP A 6 15.34 12.13 -13.64
CA ASP A 6 16.47 11.41 -14.23
C ASP A 6 16.81 10.14 -13.42
N GLU A 7 17.42 9.17 -14.03
CA GLU A 7 17.79 7.92 -13.40
C GLU A 7 19.24 7.97 -12.90
N MET A 8 19.44 7.46 -11.69
CA MET A 8 20.75 7.27 -11.07
C MET A 8 20.83 5.90 -10.40
N VAL A 9 22.02 5.36 -10.26
CA VAL A 9 22.22 4.06 -9.58
C VAL A 9 21.67 4.10 -8.16
N GLY A 10 20.77 3.18 -7.83
CA GLY A 10 20.12 3.07 -6.52
C GLY A 10 18.88 3.93 -6.32
N LYS A 11 18.63 4.91 -7.19
CA LYS A 11 17.49 5.84 -7.05
C LYS A 11 16.14 5.15 -7.15
N HIS A 12 16.03 4.06 -7.93
CA HIS A 12 14.78 3.33 -8.07
C HIS A 12 14.26 2.78 -6.74
N PHE A 13 15.10 2.20 -5.90
CA PHE A 13 14.69 1.70 -4.59
C PHE A 13 14.23 2.81 -3.66
N TYR A 14 14.94 3.93 -3.69
CA TYR A 14 14.51 5.13 -2.95
C TYR A 14 13.15 5.63 -3.43
N LEU A 15 12.94 5.70 -4.75
CA LEU A 15 11.67 6.12 -5.36
C LEU A 15 10.51 5.22 -4.95
N CYS A 16 10.68 3.89 -5.02
CA CYS A 16 9.69 2.92 -4.58
C CYS A 16 9.32 3.15 -3.11
N SER A 17 10.31 3.21 -2.22
CA SER A 17 10.08 3.45 -0.79
C SER A 17 9.37 4.77 -0.51
N LEU A 18 9.72 5.83 -1.24
CA LEU A 18 9.08 7.14 -1.11
C LEU A 18 7.59 7.09 -1.50
N ILE A 19 7.27 6.42 -2.61
CA ILE A 19 5.91 6.31 -3.11
C ILE A 19 5.07 5.40 -2.21
N GLU A 20 5.62 4.28 -1.74
CA GLU A 20 4.97 3.39 -0.79
C GLU A 20 4.61 4.13 0.50
N GLN A 21 5.56 4.85 1.09
CA GLN A 21 5.32 5.66 2.29
C GLN A 21 4.29 6.77 2.06
N GLN A 22 4.35 7.45 0.93
CA GLN A 22 3.38 8.50 0.62
C GLN A 22 1.97 7.92 0.47
N SER A 23 1.82 6.81 -0.24
CA SER A 23 0.56 6.08 -0.38
C SER A 23 0.01 5.61 0.97
N ALA A 24 0.86 5.05 1.83
CA ALA A 24 0.49 4.60 3.17
C ALA A 24 0.03 5.74 4.08
N ARG A 25 0.80 6.82 4.13
CA ARG A 25 0.49 7.98 4.99
C ARG A 25 -0.80 8.69 4.60
N THR A 26 -1.12 8.69 3.32
CA THR A 26 -2.35 9.30 2.81
C THR A 26 -3.51 8.30 2.67
N ILE A 27 -3.29 7.02 2.94
CA ILE A 27 -4.26 5.93 2.73
C ILE A 27 -4.91 6.10 1.35
N SER A 28 -4.08 6.05 0.31
CA SER A 28 -4.50 6.36 -1.06
C SER A 28 -3.91 5.42 -2.08
N ALA A 29 -4.54 5.37 -3.25
CA ALA A 29 -3.88 4.89 -4.45
C ALA A 29 -2.94 5.96 -4.98
N TYR A 30 -1.72 5.58 -5.28
CA TYR A 30 -0.71 6.45 -5.85
C TYR A 30 -0.26 5.90 -7.20
N LEU A 31 -0.54 6.64 -8.26
CA LEU A 31 -0.12 6.31 -9.61
C LEU A 31 1.06 7.21 -9.98
N TYR A 32 2.17 6.61 -10.31
CA TYR A 32 3.39 7.31 -10.71
C TYR A 32 3.76 6.94 -12.13
N CYS A 33 4.09 7.95 -12.91
CA CYS A 33 4.60 7.79 -14.27
C CYS A 33 5.76 8.78 -14.48
N SER A 34 6.88 8.29 -14.95
CA SER A 34 8.07 9.10 -15.21
C SER A 34 8.41 9.12 -16.70
N ALA A 35 9.18 10.14 -17.09
CA ALA A 35 9.73 10.27 -18.43
C ALA A 35 10.47 9.00 -18.87
N GLY A 36 10.31 8.62 -20.12
CA GLY A 36 10.86 7.42 -20.74
C GLY A 36 12.23 7.62 -21.37
N CYS A 37 12.80 6.53 -21.86
CA CYS A 37 14.17 6.49 -22.43
C CYS A 37 14.39 7.45 -23.60
N GLY A 38 13.32 7.84 -24.32
CA GLY A 38 13.38 8.75 -25.46
C GLY A 38 13.33 10.24 -25.14
N GLU A 39 13.15 10.62 -23.87
CA GLU A 39 12.92 12.02 -23.49
C GLU A 39 14.17 12.90 -23.49
N SER A 40 15.35 12.31 -23.45
CA SER A 40 16.61 13.05 -23.52
C SER A 40 17.59 12.41 -24.50
N SER A 41 18.30 13.26 -25.23
CA SER A 41 19.39 12.89 -26.15
C SER A 41 20.76 13.40 -25.65
N THR A 42 20.84 13.90 -24.40
CA THR A 42 22.04 14.47 -23.82
C THR A 42 22.49 13.68 -22.59
N ASP A 43 22.91 14.36 -21.53
CA ASP A 43 23.55 13.74 -20.36
C ASP A 43 22.58 13.05 -19.38
N LEU A 44 21.28 13.32 -19.49
CA LEU A 44 20.28 12.74 -18.62
C LEU A 44 19.71 11.45 -19.19
N VAL A 45 19.51 10.46 -18.34
CA VAL A 45 18.86 9.19 -18.67
C VAL A 45 17.56 9.08 -17.86
N PHE A 46 16.47 8.72 -18.53
CA PHE A 46 15.19 8.43 -17.91
C PHE A 46 14.85 6.96 -18.09
N ALA A 47 14.31 6.33 -17.06
CA ALA A 47 14.04 4.90 -17.08
C ALA A 47 12.58 4.55 -17.41
N GLY A 48 11.69 5.53 -17.47
CA GLY A 48 10.26 5.27 -17.70
C GLY A 48 9.59 4.52 -16.55
N ASN A 49 9.89 4.89 -15.30
CA ASN A 49 9.27 4.24 -14.14
C ASN A 49 7.76 4.45 -14.13
N GLY A 50 7.00 3.35 -14.06
CA GLY A 50 5.56 3.33 -13.82
C GLY A 50 5.24 2.48 -12.61
N LEU A 51 4.48 3.01 -11.65
CA LEU A 51 4.12 2.32 -10.41
C LEU A 51 2.65 2.58 -10.08
N ILE A 52 1.95 1.52 -9.69
CA ILE A 52 0.63 1.60 -9.07
C ILE A 52 0.76 1.07 -7.65
N VAL A 53 0.49 1.93 -6.69
CA VAL A 53 0.67 1.65 -5.26
C VAL A 53 -0.65 1.90 -4.53
N GLU A 54 -1.04 1.01 -3.63
CA GLU A 54 -2.24 1.12 -2.81
C GLU A 54 -1.87 0.99 -1.34
N ASN A 55 -2.11 2.03 -0.58
CA ASN A 55 -1.91 2.03 0.88
C ASN A 55 -0.57 1.41 1.32
N GLY A 56 0.51 1.83 0.68
CA GLY A 56 1.87 1.38 1.00
C GLY A 56 2.31 0.07 0.35
N THR A 57 1.50 -0.52 -0.52
CA THR A 57 1.84 -1.76 -1.21
C THR A 57 1.92 -1.52 -2.71
N ILE A 58 3.05 -1.85 -3.33
CA ILE A 58 3.18 -1.83 -4.79
C ILE A 58 2.33 -2.97 -5.37
N LEU A 59 1.33 -2.62 -6.17
CA LEU A 59 0.47 -3.57 -6.85
C LEU A 59 1.04 -3.98 -8.20
N GLN A 60 1.57 -3.02 -8.95
CA GLN A 60 2.09 -3.26 -10.30
C GLN A 60 3.18 -2.25 -10.64
N THR A 61 4.14 -2.71 -11.46
CA THR A 61 5.21 -1.90 -12.05
C THR A 61 5.31 -2.23 -13.53
N ASN A 62 5.88 -1.31 -14.32
CA ASN A 62 6.31 -1.59 -15.69
C ASN A 62 7.79 -1.96 -15.77
N ASP A 63 8.22 -2.40 -16.95
CA ASP A 63 9.64 -2.61 -17.22
C ASP A 63 10.35 -1.27 -17.39
N ARG A 64 11.50 -1.15 -16.73
CA ARG A 64 12.36 0.04 -16.83
C ARG A 64 13.27 -0.06 -18.04
N PHE A 65 13.69 1.09 -18.54
CA PHE A 65 14.62 1.21 -19.65
C PHE A 65 14.10 0.64 -20.98
N SER A 66 12.78 0.53 -21.14
CA SER A 66 12.17 0.17 -22.40
C SER A 66 12.07 1.38 -23.31
N PHE A 67 12.33 1.16 -24.60
CA PHE A 67 12.08 2.13 -25.67
C PHE A 67 10.68 1.99 -26.27
N ASP A 68 9.97 0.91 -25.93
CA ASP A 68 8.61 0.65 -26.38
C ASP A 68 7.59 1.27 -25.45
N GLU A 69 6.43 1.61 -25.99
CA GLU A 69 5.29 2.08 -25.20
C GLU A 69 4.79 0.98 -24.27
N GLN A 70 4.46 1.34 -23.02
CA GLN A 70 3.97 0.41 -22.03
C GLN A 70 2.70 0.93 -21.37
N ILE A 71 1.78 0.03 -21.08
CA ILE A 71 0.57 0.30 -20.31
C ILE A 71 0.57 -0.60 -19.08
N THR A 72 0.48 0.00 -17.90
CA THR A 72 0.38 -0.71 -16.64
C THR A 72 -1.05 -0.60 -16.11
N ILE A 73 -1.70 -1.73 -15.84
CA ILE A 73 -3.10 -1.81 -15.41
C ILE A 73 -3.20 -2.66 -14.15
N CYS A 74 -3.97 -2.19 -13.18
CA CYS A 74 -4.27 -2.92 -11.95
C CYS A 74 -5.59 -2.46 -11.34
N ASP A 75 -6.27 -3.36 -10.62
CA ASP A 75 -7.43 -3.01 -9.81
C ASP A 75 -7.00 -2.41 -8.47
N VAL A 76 -7.67 -1.33 -8.06
CA VAL A 76 -7.45 -0.61 -6.81
C VAL A 76 -8.70 -0.66 -5.96
N ASP A 77 -8.57 -1.02 -4.68
CA ASP A 77 -9.69 -1.11 -3.73
C ASP A 77 -9.97 0.23 -3.05
N ILE A 78 -10.77 1.07 -3.71
CA ILE A 78 -11.16 2.39 -3.22
C ILE A 78 -12.00 2.27 -1.94
N GLU A 79 -12.91 1.29 -1.86
CA GLU A 79 -13.81 1.13 -0.71
C GLU A 79 -13.05 0.77 0.56
N LYS A 80 -12.05 -0.10 0.46
CA LYS A 80 -11.16 -0.45 1.57
C LYS A 80 -10.42 0.79 2.09
N MET A 81 -9.84 1.58 1.21
CA MET A 81 -9.15 2.81 1.60
C MET A 81 -10.08 3.83 2.24
N MET A 82 -11.29 3.99 1.71
CA MET A 82 -12.30 4.87 2.31
C MET A 82 -12.72 4.39 3.70
N ALA A 83 -12.93 3.09 3.89
CA ALA A 83 -13.25 2.50 5.19
C ALA A 83 -12.14 2.77 6.21
N GLN A 84 -10.88 2.57 5.80
CA GLN A 84 -9.72 2.80 6.65
C GLN A 84 -9.56 4.28 7.03
N ARG A 85 -9.76 5.22 6.10
CA ARG A 85 -9.76 6.66 6.39
C ARG A 85 -10.83 7.05 7.41
N ARG A 86 -12.03 6.46 7.33
CA ARG A 86 -13.10 6.70 8.31
C ARG A 86 -12.76 6.24 9.72
N GLN A 87 -11.89 5.23 9.86
CA GLN A 87 -11.43 4.72 11.15
C GLN A 87 -10.23 5.50 11.71
N THR A 88 -9.59 6.31 10.88
CA THR A 88 -8.36 7.04 11.25
C THR A 88 -8.71 8.47 11.62
N SER A 89 -8.53 8.82 12.90
CA SER A 89 -8.92 10.12 13.46
C SER A 89 -8.27 11.32 12.77
N THR A 90 -7.05 11.16 12.25
CA THR A 90 -6.31 12.22 11.55
C THR A 90 -7.05 12.76 10.33
N PHE A 91 -7.87 11.93 9.67
CA PHE A 91 -8.65 12.36 8.51
C PHE A 91 -9.96 13.05 8.89
N HIS A 92 -10.46 12.87 10.13
CA HIS A 92 -11.69 13.50 10.59
C HIS A 92 -11.50 14.99 10.94
N ASN A 93 -10.28 15.37 11.29
CA ASN A 93 -9.95 16.72 11.75
C ASN A 93 -9.35 17.58 10.63
N ALA A 94 -9.52 17.19 9.38
CA ALA A 94 -9.10 18.00 8.25
C ALA A 94 -9.92 19.31 8.22
N GLU A 95 -9.24 20.45 8.12
CA GLU A 95 -9.90 21.72 7.93
C GLU A 95 -10.69 21.73 6.61
N PRO A 96 -11.81 22.48 6.56
CA PRO A 96 -12.55 22.64 5.30
C PRO A 96 -11.58 23.14 4.21
N THR A 97 -11.53 22.39 3.12
CA THR A 97 -10.71 22.79 1.98
C THR A 97 -11.34 23.99 1.28
N PRO A 98 -10.53 24.91 0.73
CA PRO A 98 -11.04 25.98 -0.11
C PRO A 98 -11.85 25.42 -1.28
N GLU A 99 -12.71 26.23 -1.86
CA GLU A 99 -13.54 25.84 -3.00
C GLU A 99 -12.64 25.36 -4.16
N TYR A 100 -12.73 24.07 -4.46
CA TYR A 100 -12.13 23.48 -5.64
C TYR A 100 -13.16 23.41 -6.78
N CYS A 101 -12.68 23.48 -8.02
CA CYS A 101 -13.50 23.16 -9.16
C CYS A 101 -13.83 21.66 -9.16
N HIS A 102 -15.12 21.33 -9.01
CA HIS A 102 -15.61 19.96 -9.06
C HIS A 102 -15.98 19.59 -10.50
N VAL A 103 -15.31 18.57 -11.03
CA VAL A 103 -15.63 18.00 -12.34
C VAL A 103 -16.27 16.63 -12.14
N GLU A 104 -17.53 16.51 -12.49
CA GLU A 104 -18.24 15.22 -12.44
C GLU A 104 -17.93 14.42 -13.72
N VAL A 105 -17.33 13.23 -13.55
CA VAL A 105 -17.05 12.30 -14.64
C VAL A 105 -17.95 11.06 -14.46
N LYS A 106 -18.81 10.80 -15.44
CA LYS A 106 -19.64 9.59 -15.47
C LYS A 106 -18.84 8.43 -16.09
N ILE A 107 -18.44 7.50 -15.24
CA ILE A 107 -17.77 6.28 -15.67
C ILE A 107 -18.79 5.14 -15.68
N PRO A 108 -18.85 4.29 -16.72
CA PRO A 108 -19.67 3.10 -16.70
C PRO A 108 -19.31 2.22 -15.51
N ARG A 109 -20.35 1.73 -14.81
CA ARG A 109 -20.12 0.80 -13.71
C ARG A 109 -19.64 -0.53 -14.27
N LEU A 110 -18.48 -0.98 -13.82
CA LEU A 110 -17.96 -2.31 -14.21
C LEU A 110 -18.82 -3.40 -13.57
N ASP A 111 -19.16 -4.40 -14.36
CA ASP A 111 -19.80 -5.61 -13.86
C ASP A 111 -18.72 -6.60 -13.39
N TYR A 112 -18.45 -6.59 -12.10
CA TYR A 112 -17.45 -7.46 -11.49
C TYR A 112 -17.86 -8.95 -11.48
N THR A 113 -19.10 -9.28 -11.83
CA THR A 113 -19.51 -10.68 -11.94
C THR A 113 -19.01 -11.33 -13.23
N SER A 114 -18.78 -10.51 -14.25
CA SER A 114 -18.31 -10.93 -15.57
C SER A 114 -16.86 -10.56 -15.88
N THR A 115 -16.29 -9.62 -15.12
CA THR A 115 -14.93 -9.12 -15.34
C THR A 115 -13.97 -9.69 -14.29
N PRO A 116 -12.98 -10.51 -14.69
CA PRO A 116 -11.99 -11.02 -13.75
C PRO A 116 -11.17 -9.88 -13.17
N LEU A 117 -10.93 -9.91 -11.86
CA LEU A 117 -10.07 -8.95 -11.19
C LEU A 117 -8.60 -9.18 -11.59
N MET A 118 -7.89 -8.10 -11.87
CA MET A 118 -6.47 -8.10 -12.21
C MET A 118 -5.56 -8.03 -10.98
N ARG A 119 -6.09 -8.35 -9.81
CA ARG A 119 -5.32 -8.43 -8.56
C ARG A 119 -5.55 -9.76 -7.84
N LYS A 120 -4.53 -10.20 -7.13
CA LYS A 120 -4.62 -11.36 -6.25
C LYS A 120 -4.91 -10.90 -4.82
N PHE A 121 -5.93 -11.50 -4.21
CA PHE A 121 -6.19 -11.33 -2.78
C PHE A 121 -5.53 -12.46 -2.01
N GLU A 122 -4.99 -12.11 -0.83
CA GLU A 122 -4.46 -13.12 0.08
C GLU A 122 -5.63 -13.87 0.74
N PRO A 123 -5.78 -15.18 0.51
CA PRO A 123 -6.90 -15.93 1.07
C PRO A 123 -6.79 -16.12 2.60
N TYR A 124 -5.57 -15.97 3.14
CA TYR A 124 -5.29 -16.13 4.56
C TYR A 124 -4.58 -14.89 5.12
N PRO A 125 -5.27 -13.75 5.26
CA PRO A 125 -4.63 -12.47 5.62
C PRO A 125 -4.02 -12.46 7.02
N PHE A 126 -4.43 -13.39 7.90
CA PHE A 126 -3.94 -13.51 9.27
C PHE A 126 -2.84 -14.56 9.45
N VAL A 127 -2.53 -15.32 8.41
CA VAL A 127 -1.47 -16.32 8.43
C VAL A 127 -0.20 -15.71 7.86
N PRO A 128 0.91 -15.68 8.61
CA PRO A 128 2.18 -15.22 8.08
C PRO A 128 2.57 -16.05 6.86
N ARG A 129 3.04 -15.40 5.80
CA ARG A 129 3.55 -16.10 4.63
C ARG A 129 4.85 -16.80 4.99
N GLU A 130 5.11 -17.94 4.33
CA GLU A 130 6.43 -18.58 4.37
C GLU A 130 7.42 -17.71 3.58
N ASP A 131 8.02 -16.74 4.27
CA ASP A 131 9.07 -15.88 3.77
C ASP A 131 10.26 -15.86 4.75
N ALA A 132 11.31 -15.15 4.41
CA ALA A 132 12.52 -15.05 5.24
C ALA A 132 12.25 -14.46 6.65
N HIS A 133 11.11 -13.82 6.84
CA HIS A 133 10.73 -13.13 8.09
C HIS A 133 9.63 -13.84 8.89
N ILE A 134 9.23 -15.07 8.49
CA ILE A 134 8.12 -15.77 9.17
C ILE A 134 8.40 -15.97 10.67
N ASN A 135 9.61 -16.35 11.02
CA ASN A 135 9.98 -16.59 12.42
C ASN A 135 9.92 -15.30 13.23
N GLU A 136 10.44 -14.20 12.69
CA GLU A 136 10.40 -12.88 13.32
C GLU A 136 8.95 -12.41 13.54
N ARG A 137 8.08 -12.57 12.55
CA ARG A 137 6.66 -12.23 12.66
C ARG A 137 5.92 -13.09 13.68
N CYS A 138 6.19 -14.39 13.70
CA CYS A 138 5.58 -15.28 14.70
C CYS A 138 6.03 -14.92 16.11
N GLU A 139 7.29 -14.61 16.31
CA GLU A 139 7.83 -14.15 17.59
C GLU A 139 7.23 -12.81 18.02
N GLU A 140 7.09 -11.87 17.08
CA GLU A 140 6.44 -10.57 17.33
C GLU A 140 4.98 -10.75 17.78
N ILE A 141 4.19 -11.56 17.06
CA ILE A 141 2.80 -11.85 17.40
C ILE A 141 2.71 -12.45 18.82
N PHE A 142 3.56 -13.41 19.12
CA PHE A 142 3.62 -14.04 20.42
C PHE A 142 3.97 -13.04 21.52
N ASN A 143 4.99 -12.23 21.32
CA ASN A 143 5.44 -11.24 22.29
C ASN A 143 4.41 -10.13 22.52
N ILE A 144 3.67 -9.70 21.53
CA ILE A 144 2.58 -8.74 21.66
C ILE A 144 1.51 -9.30 22.63
N GLN A 145 1.11 -10.56 22.44
CA GLN A 145 0.12 -11.21 23.31
C GLN A 145 0.64 -11.37 24.74
N VAL A 146 1.87 -11.85 24.88
CA VAL A 146 2.50 -12.05 26.20
C VAL A 146 2.64 -10.74 26.95
N CYS A 147 3.17 -9.71 26.32
CA CYS A 147 3.36 -8.40 26.96
C CYS A 147 2.03 -7.75 27.33
N GLY A 148 1.03 -7.82 26.46
CA GLY A 148 -0.31 -7.29 26.74
C GLY A 148 -0.98 -7.98 27.96
N LEU A 149 -0.93 -9.30 28.02
CA LEU A 149 -1.48 -10.07 29.12
C LEU A 149 -0.70 -9.84 30.43
N ALA A 150 0.63 -9.89 30.36
CA ALA A 150 1.49 -9.69 31.54
C ALA A 150 1.26 -8.31 32.17
N GLN A 151 1.15 -7.26 31.35
CA GLN A 151 0.88 -5.91 31.86
C GLN A 151 -0.50 -5.81 32.53
N ARG A 152 -1.53 -6.46 32.00
CA ARG A 152 -2.86 -6.50 32.63
C ARG A 152 -2.83 -7.22 33.95
N ILE A 153 -2.20 -8.40 34.05
CA ILE A 153 -2.06 -9.16 35.31
C ILE A 153 -1.32 -8.32 36.35
N ARG A 154 -0.24 -7.66 35.98
CA ARG A 154 0.52 -6.79 36.90
C ARG A 154 -0.31 -5.60 37.37
N HIS A 155 -1.00 -4.92 36.45
CA HIS A 155 -1.82 -3.75 36.79
C HIS A 155 -2.99 -4.07 37.69
N THR A 156 -3.65 -5.21 37.50
CA THR A 156 -4.80 -5.64 38.31
C THR A 156 -4.41 -6.38 39.60
N HIS A 157 -3.12 -6.63 39.80
CA HIS A 157 -2.61 -7.43 40.95
C HIS A 157 -3.26 -8.80 41.08
N CYS A 158 -3.70 -9.41 39.95
CA CYS A 158 -4.31 -10.73 39.94
C CYS A 158 -3.32 -11.80 40.45
N ARG A 159 -3.81 -12.66 41.35
CA ARG A 159 -3.02 -13.79 41.88
C ARG A 159 -3.17 -15.07 41.04
N SER A 160 -4.17 -15.13 40.21
CA SER A 160 -4.46 -16.28 39.35
C SER A 160 -5.11 -15.81 38.04
N ALA A 161 -4.94 -16.59 36.99
CA ALA A 161 -5.61 -16.41 35.72
C ALA A 161 -6.29 -17.72 35.32
N VAL A 162 -7.47 -17.61 34.74
CA VAL A 162 -8.19 -18.75 34.14
C VAL A 162 -8.22 -18.60 32.64
N ILE A 163 -7.78 -19.63 31.96
CA ILE A 163 -7.72 -19.63 30.47
C ILE A 163 -8.75 -20.61 29.96
N GLY A 164 -9.73 -20.11 29.18
CA GLY A 164 -10.63 -20.94 28.41
C GLY A 164 -9.96 -21.29 27.07
N ILE A 165 -9.64 -22.57 26.88
CA ILE A 165 -9.11 -23.05 25.59
C ILE A 165 -10.29 -23.52 24.77
N SER A 166 -10.55 -22.86 23.63
CA SER A 166 -11.56 -23.29 22.66
C SER A 166 -10.89 -23.97 21.47
N GLY A 167 -11.52 -24.97 20.94
CA GLY A 167 -11.01 -25.77 19.84
C GLY A 167 -10.38 -27.07 20.36
N GLY A 168 -11.21 -28.06 20.43
CA GLY A 168 -10.80 -29.44 20.70
C GLY A 168 -10.07 -30.08 19.53
#